data_603d66698937aa32411f7972abf35406
#
_entry.id   603d66698937aa32411f7972abf35406
#
_cell.length_a   1.000
_cell.length_b   1.000
_cell.length_c   1.000
_cell.angle_alpha   90.00
_cell.angle_beta   90.00
_cell.angle_gamma   90.00
#
_symmetry.space_group_name_H-M   'P 1'
#
loop_
_entity.id
_entity.type
_entity.pdbx_description
1 polymer ?
#
loop_
_entity_poly.entity_id
_entity_poly.type
_entity_poly.pdbx_seq_one_letter_code
_entity_poly.pdbx_strand_id
1 'polypeptide(L)'
;WGQRGVWQTTALQEGGPRRGIDAALLPVTRLTARLSHGPVLSAGDEALDRLDVLLVRAIPGGSLEQVIFRMDALSRLEAAGVRVVNPARVIERTVDKHYTSWLLEQAGLPTPRTVVAAPFEDAPLASEALGGDAVLKPLFGSAGRRSARPTGAPAPHRPALAPAPAPDPPPPQRSLHQRPR
;
A
#
# COMPACT_ATOMS: atom_id res chain seq x y z
N TRP A 1 10.62 3.97 0.35
CA TRP A 1 9.56 4.41 1.27
C TRP A 1 8.85 3.19 1.87
N GLY A 2 9.14 2.83 3.11
CA GLY A 2 8.60 1.64 3.75
C GLY A 2 8.97 1.53 5.22
N GLN A 3 8.59 0.41 5.84
CA GLN A 3 8.92 0.09 7.24
C GLN A 3 10.22 -0.72 7.32
N ARG A 4 11.07 -0.39 8.30
CA ARG A 4 12.25 -1.21 8.62
C ARG A 4 11.83 -2.58 9.15
N GLY A 5 12.65 -3.60 8.88
CA GLY A 5 12.43 -4.95 9.39
C GLY A 5 11.33 -5.76 8.70
N VAL A 6 10.74 -5.22 7.63
CA VAL A 6 9.82 -5.97 6.76
C VAL A 6 10.64 -6.63 5.66
N TRP A 7 10.47 -7.94 5.46
CA TRP A 7 11.29 -8.74 4.54
C TRP A 7 11.34 -8.15 3.10
N GLN A 8 10.22 -7.55 2.63
CA GLN A 8 10.16 -6.92 1.30
C GLN A 8 11.12 -5.72 1.18
N THR A 9 11.25 -4.89 2.21
CA THR A 9 12.16 -3.75 2.18
C THR A 9 13.61 -4.19 2.27
N THR A 10 13.89 -5.21 3.07
CA THR A 10 15.21 -5.83 3.15
C THR A 10 15.61 -6.43 1.79
N ALA A 11 14.74 -7.20 1.17
CA ALA A 11 15.01 -7.81 -0.14
C ALA A 11 15.28 -6.77 -1.24
N LEU A 12 14.58 -5.63 -1.21
CA LEU A 12 14.82 -4.53 -2.16
C LEU A 12 16.16 -3.84 -1.91
N GLN A 13 16.54 -3.62 -0.63
CA GLN A 13 17.83 -3.03 -0.28
C GLN A 13 19.01 -3.93 -0.65
N GLU A 14 18.86 -5.25 -0.49
CA GLU A 14 19.90 -6.21 -0.85
C GLU A 14 19.97 -6.49 -2.37
N GLY A 15 18.82 -6.48 -3.03
CA GLY A 15 18.70 -6.78 -4.46
C GLY A 15 19.10 -5.63 -5.38
N GLY A 16 18.94 -4.39 -4.91
CA GLY A 16 19.26 -3.18 -5.68
C GLY A 16 20.74 -3.12 -6.10
N PRO A 17 21.70 -3.14 -5.15
CA PRO A 17 23.12 -3.06 -5.48
C PRO A 17 23.63 -4.15 -6.42
N ARG A 18 23.07 -5.35 -6.32
CA ARG A 18 23.39 -6.47 -7.25
C ARG A 18 23.02 -6.18 -8.71
N ARG A 19 22.19 -5.16 -8.95
CA ARG A 19 21.74 -4.70 -10.27
C ARG A 19 22.24 -3.30 -10.62
N GLY A 20 23.20 -2.77 -9.87
CA GLY A 20 23.72 -1.41 -10.07
C GLY A 20 22.75 -0.30 -9.67
N ILE A 21 21.75 -0.60 -8.81
CA ILE A 21 20.79 0.37 -8.32
C ILE A 21 21.20 0.79 -6.91
N ASP A 22 21.40 2.09 -6.70
CA ASP A 22 21.56 2.65 -5.36
C ASP A 22 20.17 2.73 -4.70
N ALA A 23 19.95 1.90 -3.68
CA ALA A 23 18.65 1.75 -3.04
C ALA A 23 18.71 2.08 -1.55
N ALA A 24 18.06 3.17 -1.16
CA ALA A 24 17.94 3.62 0.22
C ALA A 24 16.54 3.38 0.79
N LEU A 25 16.45 3.04 2.07
CA LEU A 25 15.19 2.99 2.81
C LEU A 25 14.94 4.33 3.49
N LEU A 26 13.88 5.02 3.05
CA LEU A 26 13.56 6.37 3.51
C LEU A 26 12.58 6.37 4.69
N PRO A 27 12.87 7.14 5.75
CA PRO A 27 12.02 7.23 6.94
C PRO A 27 10.81 8.15 6.68
N VAL A 28 9.76 7.61 6.08
CA VAL A 28 8.54 8.36 5.71
C VAL A 28 7.85 9.09 6.87
N THR A 29 8.09 8.70 8.11
CA THR A 29 7.57 9.40 9.30
C THR A 29 8.30 10.70 9.59
N ARG A 30 9.46 10.94 8.94
CA ARG A 30 10.26 12.16 9.04
C ARG A 30 10.19 13.01 7.78
N LEU A 31 9.04 12.98 7.11
CA LEU A 31 8.80 13.75 5.90
C LEU A 31 8.69 15.25 6.21
N THR A 32 9.38 16.07 5.43
CA THR A 32 9.33 17.53 5.52
C THR A 32 9.18 18.11 4.12
N ALA A 33 8.23 19.04 3.96
CA ALA A 33 8.05 19.81 2.74
C ALA A 33 8.48 21.25 2.95
N ARG A 34 9.08 21.85 1.93
CA ARG A 34 9.45 23.27 1.90
C ARG A 34 8.79 23.95 0.72
N LEU A 35 8.41 25.18 0.91
CA LEU A 35 7.93 26.08 -0.14
C LEU A 35 8.96 27.17 -0.35
N SER A 36 9.12 27.61 -1.58
CA SER A 36 9.99 28.73 -1.98
C SER A 36 11.51 28.50 -1.88
N HIS A 37 11.98 27.39 -1.31
CA HIS A 37 13.41 27.04 -1.28
C HIS A 37 13.58 25.51 -1.24
N GLY A 38 14.66 24.99 -1.76
CA GLY A 38 14.94 23.55 -1.85
C GLY A 38 15.66 22.96 -0.63
N PRO A 39 15.70 21.62 -0.50
CA PRO A 39 14.96 20.65 -1.30
C PRO A 39 13.45 20.73 -1.05
N VAL A 40 12.66 20.51 -2.10
CA VAL A 40 11.19 20.63 -2.05
C VAL A 40 10.57 19.67 -1.05
N LEU A 41 11.11 18.44 -0.99
CA LEU A 41 10.72 17.39 -0.06
C LEU A 41 11.95 16.66 0.46
N SER A 42 11.95 16.33 1.75
CA SER A 42 13.00 15.51 2.36
C SER A 42 12.39 14.47 3.32
N ALA A 43 13.10 13.37 3.52
CA ALA A 43 12.79 12.37 4.53
C ALA A 43 14.01 12.19 5.44
N GLY A 44 13.99 12.84 6.61
CA GLY A 44 15.19 13.05 7.39
C GLY A 44 16.15 13.97 6.62
N ASP A 45 17.38 13.53 6.40
CA ASP A 45 18.42 14.29 5.72
C ASP A 45 18.45 14.06 4.19
N GLU A 46 17.63 13.11 3.69
CA GLU A 46 17.60 12.76 2.26
C GLU A 46 16.63 13.65 1.49
N ALA A 47 17.13 14.28 0.41
CA ALA A 47 16.33 15.07 -0.51
C ALA A 47 15.60 14.16 -1.51
N LEU A 48 14.26 14.15 -1.46
CA LEU A 48 13.44 13.23 -2.26
C LEU A 48 13.25 13.68 -3.70
N ASP A 49 13.36 14.96 -3.96
CA ASP A 49 13.27 15.56 -5.31
C ASP A 49 14.49 15.27 -6.20
N ARG A 50 15.51 14.61 -5.67
CA ARG A 50 16.70 14.15 -6.38
C ARG A 50 16.67 12.66 -6.75
N LEU A 51 15.62 11.95 -6.37
CA LEU A 51 15.46 10.54 -6.68
C LEU A 51 15.02 10.34 -8.13
N ASP A 52 15.55 9.33 -8.80
CA ASP A 52 15.03 8.89 -10.09
C ASP A 52 13.67 8.16 -9.91
N VAL A 53 13.58 7.32 -8.89
CA VAL A 53 12.39 6.51 -8.59
C VAL A 53 12.13 6.44 -7.10
N LEU A 54 10.87 6.62 -6.70
CA LEU A 54 10.40 6.35 -5.36
C LEU A 54 9.45 5.15 -5.33
N LEU A 55 9.91 4.03 -4.79
CA LEU A 55 9.06 2.86 -4.59
C LEU A 55 8.30 2.96 -3.26
N VAL A 56 6.98 3.14 -3.32
CA VAL A 56 6.11 3.24 -2.14
C VAL A 56 5.60 1.86 -1.74
N ARG A 57 6.08 1.35 -0.60
CA ARG A 57 5.69 0.02 -0.09
C ARG A 57 4.63 0.07 0.99
N ALA A 58 4.52 1.17 1.69
CA ALA A 58 3.51 1.37 2.71
C ALA A 58 3.27 2.87 2.94
N ILE A 59 2.03 3.21 3.23
CA ILE A 59 1.67 4.49 3.83
C ILE A 59 1.43 4.20 5.32
N PRO A 60 2.26 4.73 6.22
CA PRO A 60 2.03 4.53 7.65
C PRO A 60 0.73 5.18 8.08
N GLY A 61 0.06 4.57 9.05
CA GLY A 61 -1.08 5.18 9.72
C GLY A 61 -0.69 6.49 10.42
N GLY A 62 -1.69 7.29 10.75
CA GLY A 62 -1.51 8.57 11.41
C GLY A 62 -2.85 9.30 11.51
N SER A 63 -2.83 10.59 11.87
CA SER A 63 -4.02 11.42 11.76
C SER A 63 -4.42 11.64 10.29
N LEU A 64 -5.63 12.13 10.05
CA LEU A 64 -6.10 12.42 8.70
C LEU A 64 -5.16 13.40 7.99
N GLU A 65 -4.73 14.45 8.69
CA GLU A 65 -3.81 15.47 8.16
C GLU A 65 -2.47 14.86 7.76
N GLN A 66 -1.95 13.90 8.54
CA GLN A 66 -0.71 13.20 8.20
C GLN A 66 -0.86 12.31 6.97
N VAL A 67 -2.03 11.68 6.80
CA VAL A 67 -2.29 10.87 5.60
C VAL A 67 -2.41 11.77 4.38
N ILE A 68 -3.19 12.86 4.46
CA ILE A 68 -3.32 13.85 3.38
C ILE A 68 -1.95 14.42 3.01
N PHE A 69 -1.19 14.91 3.98
CA PHE A 69 0.16 15.45 3.72
C PHE A 69 1.07 14.47 2.97
N ARG A 70 1.01 13.18 3.31
CA ARG A 70 1.80 12.16 2.61
C ARG A 70 1.34 11.94 1.17
N MET A 71 0.04 12.01 0.90
CA MET A 71 -0.52 11.92 -0.45
C MET A 71 -0.10 13.12 -1.30
N ASP A 72 -0.23 14.32 -0.76
CA ASP A 72 0.20 15.56 -1.42
C ASP A 72 1.70 15.54 -1.71
N ALA A 73 2.49 15.03 -0.78
CA ALA A 73 3.93 14.88 -0.97
C ALA A 73 4.29 13.95 -2.14
N LEU A 74 3.57 12.83 -2.32
CA LEU A 74 3.78 11.93 -3.46
C LEU A 74 3.42 12.61 -4.78
N SER A 75 2.27 13.29 -4.84
CA SER A 75 1.84 14.04 -6.02
C SER A 75 2.84 15.15 -6.38
N ARG A 76 3.41 15.78 -5.37
CA ARG A 76 4.40 16.83 -5.54
C ARG A 76 5.74 16.31 -6.04
N LEU A 77 6.15 15.12 -5.64
CA LEU A 77 7.33 14.44 -6.18
C LEU A 77 7.14 14.08 -7.65
N GLU A 78 5.96 13.57 -8.03
CA GLU A 78 5.64 13.32 -9.45
C GLU A 78 5.72 14.61 -10.29
N ALA A 79 5.16 15.70 -9.76
CA ALA A 79 5.24 17.01 -10.42
C ALA A 79 6.68 17.54 -10.52
N ALA A 80 7.57 17.15 -9.61
CA ALA A 80 8.99 17.46 -9.66
C ALA A 80 9.80 16.51 -10.57
N GLY A 81 9.16 15.54 -11.23
CA GLY A 81 9.79 14.60 -12.16
C GLY A 81 10.25 13.28 -11.56
N VAL A 82 10.04 13.04 -10.26
CA VAL A 82 10.37 11.76 -9.62
C VAL A 82 9.34 10.71 -10.02
N ARG A 83 9.80 9.55 -10.49
CA ARG A 83 8.90 8.45 -10.82
C ARG A 83 8.41 7.76 -9.55
N VAL A 84 7.15 7.95 -9.19
CA VAL A 84 6.52 7.29 -8.02
C VAL A 84 5.86 5.97 -8.44
N VAL A 85 6.16 4.87 -7.74
CA VAL A 85 5.61 3.53 -7.99
C VAL A 85 4.96 2.98 -6.71
N ASN A 86 3.65 2.77 -6.74
CA ASN A 86 2.65 3.09 -7.76
C ASN A 86 2.42 4.61 -7.79
N PRO A 87 1.80 5.14 -8.88
CA PRO A 87 1.50 6.57 -8.98
C PRO A 87 0.70 7.10 -7.80
N ALA A 88 0.95 8.34 -7.40
CA ALA A 88 0.32 8.97 -6.23
C ALA A 88 -1.22 8.83 -6.26
N ARG A 89 -1.85 9.12 -7.42
CA ARG A 89 -3.30 8.98 -7.61
C ARG A 89 -3.83 7.54 -7.41
N VAL A 90 -3.02 6.53 -7.70
CA VAL A 90 -3.39 5.11 -7.49
C VAL A 90 -3.31 4.78 -6.01
N ILE A 91 -2.27 5.25 -5.34
CA ILE A 91 -2.12 5.06 -3.89
C ILE A 91 -3.26 5.75 -3.14
N GLU A 92 -3.60 6.98 -3.50
CA GLU A 92 -4.71 7.74 -2.93
C GLU A 92 -6.04 6.95 -3.01
N ARG A 93 -6.36 6.40 -4.17
CA ARG A 93 -7.55 5.57 -4.38
C ARG A 93 -7.57 4.29 -3.55
N THR A 94 -6.41 3.71 -3.25
CA THR A 94 -6.29 2.44 -2.52
C THR A 94 -6.12 2.61 -1.01
N VAL A 95 -5.81 3.80 -0.53
CA VAL A 95 -5.74 4.11 0.91
C VAL A 95 -7.12 4.08 1.55
N ASP A 96 -8.14 4.55 0.85
CA ASP A 96 -9.54 4.53 1.24
C ASP A 96 -10.22 3.24 0.80
N LYS A 97 -10.63 2.41 1.76
CA LYS A 97 -11.27 1.11 1.47
C LYS A 97 -12.66 1.24 0.87
N HIS A 98 -13.42 2.27 1.24
CA HIS A 98 -14.72 2.52 0.66
C HIS A 98 -14.58 2.87 -0.82
N TYR A 99 -13.76 3.86 -1.10
CA TYR A 99 -13.53 4.31 -2.48
C TYR A 99 -12.96 3.19 -3.36
N THR A 100 -12.02 2.40 -2.84
CA THR A 100 -11.50 1.20 -3.54
C THR A 100 -12.62 0.21 -3.86
N SER A 101 -13.47 -0.12 -2.89
CA SER A 101 -14.55 -1.08 -3.07
C SER A 101 -15.56 -0.60 -4.11
N TRP A 102 -15.90 0.69 -4.07
CA TRP A 102 -16.78 1.32 -5.05
C TRP A 102 -16.18 1.28 -6.47
N LEU A 103 -14.89 1.59 -6.63
CA LEU A 103 -14.22 1.51 -7.94
C LEU A 103 -14.20 0.09 -8.50
N LEU A 104 -13.99 -0.92 -7.66
CA LEU A 104 -14.04 -2.33 -8.07
C LEU A 104 -15.44 -2.74 -8.50
N GLU A 105 -16.46 -2.33 -7.76
CA GLU A 105 -17.86 -2.56 -8.12
C GLU A 105 -18.21 -1.91 -9.45
N GLN A 106 -17.83 -0.64 -9.67
CA GLN A 106 -18.04 0.07 -10.94
C GLN A 106 -17.34 -0.62 -12.12
N ALA A 107 -16.22 -1.28 -11.86
CA ALA A 107 -15.48 -2.06 -12.86
C ALA A 107 -16.07 -3.47 -13.09
N GLY A 108 -17.18 -3.84 -12.43
CA GLY A 108 -17.80 -5.16 -12.54
C GLY A 108 -16.98 -6.28 -11.89
N LEU A 109 -16.03 -5.94 -11.03
CA LEU A 109 -15.21 -6.94 -10.33
C LEU A 109 -15.95 -7.47 -9.10
N PRO A 110 -15.90 -8.78 -8.81
CA PRO A 110 -16.53 -9.35 -7.64
C PRO A 110 -15.94 -8.74 -6.36
N THR A 111 -16.81 -8.11 -5.57
CA THR A 111 -16.45 -7.52 -4.28
C THR A 111 -17.36 -8.06 -3.18
N PRO A 112 -16.88 -8.23 -1.95
CA PRO A 112 -17.74 -8.53 -0.82
C PRO A 112 -18.78 -7.42 -0.62
N ARG A 113 -20.00 -7.79 -0.19
CA ARG A 113 -20.99 -6.81 0.24
C ARG A 113 -20.38 -5.95 1.35
N THR A 114 -20.46 -4.65 1.20
CA THR A 114 -19.80 -3.70 2.10
C THR A 114 -20.78 -2.61 2.50
N VAL A 115 -20.82 -2.30 3.79
CA VAL A 115 -21.53 -1.14 4.34
C VAL A 115 -20.51 -0.25 5.01
N VAL A 116 -20.61 1.06 4.78
CA VAL A 116 -19.79 2.09 5.45
C VAL A 116 -20.71 2.97 6.25
N ALA A 117 -20.45 3.07 7.54
CA ALA A 117 -21.18 3.94 8.45
C ALA A 117 -20.23 5.00 9.02
N ALA A 118 -20.65 6.27 9.03
CA ALA A 118 -19.86 7.33 9.64
C ALA A 118 -19.89 7.25 11.17
N PRO A 119 -21.06 7.09 11.84
CA PRO A 119 -21.10 6.83 13.26
C PRO A 119 -20.71 5.39 13.57
N PHE A 120 -19.83 5.21 14.57
CA PHE A 120 -19.44 3.86 15.01
C PHE A 120 -20.61 3.06 15.60
N GLU A 121 -21.58 3.77 16.17
CA GLU A 121 -22.80 3.24 16.79
C GLU A 121 -23.68 2.48 15.77
N ASP A 122 -23.57 2.80 14.50
CA ASP A 122 -24.33 2.12 13.43
C ASP A 122 -23.70 0.80 12.97
N ALA A 123 -22.49 0.46 13.46
CA ALA A 123 -21.79 -0.75 13.07
C ALA A 123 -22.59 -2.06 13.36
N PRO A 124 -23.33 -2.21 14.47
CA PRO A 124 -24.18 -3.38 14.69
C PRO A 124 -25.28 -3.52 13.65
N LEU A 125 -26.00 -2.45 13.32
CA LEU A 125 -27.05 -2.44 12.30
C LEU A 125 -26.49 -2.78 10.91
N ALA A 126 -25.32 -2.22 10.56
CA ALA A 126 -24.61 -2.54 9.34
C ALA A 126 -24.21 -4.02 9.27
N SER A 127 -23.78 -4.60 10.38
CA SER A 127 -23.45 -6.04 10.48
C SER A 127 -24.68 -6.91 10.26
N GLU A 128 -25.80 -6.60 10.87
CA GLU A 128 -27.07 -7.32 10.67
C GLU A 128 -27.53 -7.27 9.21
N ALA A 129 -27.44 -6.10 8.56
CA ALA A 129 -27.76 -5.95 7.14
C ALA A 129 -26.90 -6.82 6.23
N LEU A 130 -25.70 -7.21 6.68
CA LEU A 130 -24.78 -8.12 5.99
C LEU A 130 -24.97 -9.60 6.37
N GLY A 131 -25.91 -9.92 7.27
CA GLY A 131 -26.20 -11.28 7.73
C GLY A 131 -25.42 -11.70 8.97
N GLY A 132 -24.84 -10.76 9.72
CA GLY A 132 -24.18 -10.98 11.01
C GLY A 132 -22.73 -11.46 10.92
N ASP A 133 -22.30 -12.12 9.84
CA ASP A 133 -20.88 -12.51 9.63
C ASP A 133 -20.13 -11.45 8.85
N ALA A 134 -19.73 -10.40 9.53
CA ALA A 134 -19.04 -9.27 8.97
C ALA A 134 -17.68 -9.02 9.62
N VAL A 135 -16.79 -8.32 8.91
CA VAL A 135 -15.50 -7.86 9.44
C VAL A 135 -15.52 -6.34 9.48
N LEU A 136 -15.44 -5.80 10.68
CA LEU A 136 -15.30 -4.36 10.89
C LEU A 136 -13.87 -3.93 10.61
N LYS A 137 -13.69 -2.93 9.74
CA LYS A 137 -12.37 -2.39 9.38
C LYS A 137 -12.39 -0.86 9.45
N PRO A 138 -11.35 -0.20 9.95
CA PRO A 138 -11.25 1.24 9.80
C PRO A 138 -11.13 1.61 8.32
N LEU A 139 -11.66 2.78 7.96
CA LEU A 139 -11.63 3.27 6.58
C LEU A 139 -10.18 3.36 6.05
N PHE A 140 -9.29 3.93 6.86
CA PHE A 140 -7.86 4.01 6.56
C PHE A 140 -7.05 3.01 7.39
N GLY A 141 -5.92 2.57 6.85
CA GLY A 141 -5.01 1.65 7.50
C GLY A 141 -4.80 0.35 6.73
N SER A 142 -3.73 -0.36 7.08
CA SER A 142 -3.30 -1.58 6.39
C SER A 142 -3.04 -2.74 7.35
N ALA A 143 -2.87 -3.94 6.78
CA ALA A 143 -2.43 -5.16 7.49
C ALA A 143 -3.41 -5.71 8.53
N GLY A 144 -4.69 -5.35 8.52
CA GLY A 144 -5.72 -5.93 9.39
C GLY A 144 -5.57 -5.64 10.89
N ARG A 145 -4.61 -4.83 11.29
CA ARG A 145 -4.26 -4.60 12.70
C ARG A 145 -5.37 -3.98 13.55
N ARG A 146 -6.40 -3.42 12.91
CA ARG A 146 -7.58 -2.84 13.58
C ARG A 146 -8.88 -3.44 13.06
N SER A 147 -8.83 -4.64 12.49
CA SER A 147 -10.03 -5.34 12.07
C SER A 147 -10.58 -6.14 13.25
N ALA A 148 -11.87 -6.03 13.49
CA ALA A 148 -12.58 -6.75 14.55
C ALA A 148 -13.82 -7.42 13.96
N ARG A 149 -14.35 -8.43 14.64
CA ARG A 149 -15.70 -8.94 14.41
C ARG A 149 -16.63 -8.28 15.42
N PRO A 150 -17.84 -7.89 15.01
CA PRO A 150 -18.85 -7.47 15.98
C PRO A 150 -19.08 -8.55 17.04
N THR A 151 -19.12 -8.16 18.30
CA THR A 151 -19.40 -9.06 19.42
C THR A 151 -20.83 -9.60 19.30
N GLY A 152 -20.99 -10.93 19.22
CA GLY A 152 -22.29 -11.58 19.10
C GLY A 152 -22.46 -12.48 17.88
N ALA A 153 -21.62 -12.36 16.86
CA ALA A 153 -21.67 -13.28 15.73
C ALA A 153 -21.01 -14.63 16.11
N PRO A 154 -21.65 -15.79 15.85
CA PRO A 154 -21.01 -17.09 16.00
C PRO A 154 -19.76 -17.14 15.10
N ALA A 155 -18.70 -17.77 15.58
CA ALA A 155 -17.48 -17.93 14.79
C ALA A 155 -17.83 -18.69 13.48
N PRO A 156 -17.58 -18.11 12.30
CA PRO A 156 -17.83 -18.84 11.08
C PRO A 156 -16.88 -20.04 11.01
N HIS A 157 -17.38 -21.15 10.51
CA HIS A 157 -16.55 -22.20 9.95
C HIS A 157 -15.66 -21.57 8.87
N ARG A 158 -14.39 -21.33 9.18
CA ARG A 158 -13.40 -21.03 8.15
C ARG A 158 -13.32 -22.30 7.28
N PRO A 159 -13.74 -22.27 6.01
CA PRO A 159 -13.22 -23.25 5.10
C PRO A 159 -11.69 -23.06 5.14
N ALA A 160 -10.96 -24.14 5.40
CA ALA A 160 -9.52 -24.09 5.31
C ALA A 160 -9.18 -23.53 3.92
N LEU A 161 -8.55 -22.34 3.89
CA LEU A 161 -8.00 -21.84 2.63
C LEU A 161 -7.04 -22.94 2.18
N ALA A 162 -7.33 -23.53 1.02
CA ALA A 162 -6.38 -24.42 0.37
C ALA A 162 -5.04 -23.67 0.30
N PRO A 163 -3.92 -24.30 0.61
CA PRO A 163 -2.62 -23.67 0.48
C PRO A 163 -2.51 -23.12 -0.95
N ALA A 164 -2.03 -21.88 -1.09
CA ALA A 164 -1.80 -21.29 -2.38
C ALA A 164 -0.95 -22.26 -3.23
N PRO A 165 -1.29 -22.48 -4.51
CA PRO A 165 -0.48 -23.32 -5.38
C PRO A 165 0.97 -22.83 -5.32
N ALA A 166 1.92 -23.78 -5.29
CA ALA A 166 3.32 -23.46 -5.32
C ALA A 166 3.62 -22.57 -6.55
N PRO A 167 4.47 -21.55 -6.43
CA PRO A 167 4.84 -20.74 -7.59
C PRO A 167 5.44 -21.63 -8.66
N ASP A 168 5.04 -21.41 -9.91
CA ASP A 168 5.60 -22.13 -11.06
C ASP A 168 7.12 -22.03 -11.05
N PRO A 169 7.83 -23.13 -11.39
CA PRO A 169 9.28 -23.09 -11.50
C PRO A 169 9.69 -22.07 -12.57
N PRO A 170 10.78 -21.33 -12.36
CA PRO A 170 11.25 -20.36 -13.34
C PRO A 170 11.52 -21.06 -14.68
N PRO A 171 11.20 -20.43 -15.82
CA PRO A 171 11.43 -20.99 -17.12
C PRO A 171 12.92 -21.34 -17.30
N PRO A 172 13.26 -22.43 -18.02
CA PRO A 172 14.63 -22.84 -18.22
C PRO A 172 15.43 -21.71 -18.88
N GLN A 173 16.55 -21.36 -18.27
CA GLN A 173 17.46 -20.35 -18.83
C GLN A 173 17.99 -20.85 -20.16
N ARG A 174 17.60 -20.23 -21.28
CA ARG A 174 18.19 -20.46 -22.58
C ARG A 174 19.58 -19.85 -22.59
N SER A 175 20.60 -20.70 -22.62
CA SER A 175 21.97 -20.29 -22.90
C SER A 175 22.06 -19.73 -24.33
N LEU A 176 22.40 -18.46 -24.46
CA LEU A 176 22.75 -17.84 -25.73
C LEU A 176 24.14 -18.40 -26.17
N HIS A 177 24.13 -19.33 -27.09
CA HIS A 177 25.34 -19.70 -27.78
C HIS A 177 25.73 -18.61 -28.79
N GLN A 178 26.93 -18.02 -28.60
CA GLN A 178 27.56 -17.18 -29.61
C GLN A 178 27.72 -17.95 -30.91
N ARG A 179 27.27 -17.38 -32.02
CA ARG A 179 27.60 -17.89 -33.36
C ARG A 179 29.08 -17.58 -33.65
N PRO A 180 29.87 -18.55 -34.15
CA PRO A 180 31.20 -18.25 -34.64
C PRO A 180 31.13 -17.41 -35.92
N ARG A 181 32.17 -16.58 -36.11
CA ARG A 181 32.36 -15.71 -37.29
C ARG A 181 32.53 -16.50 -38.58
#